data_e1ff69aa725115981e41f2149d14f12a
#
_entry.id   e1ff69aa725115981e41f2149d14f12a
#
_cell.length_a   1.000
_cell.length_b   1.000
_cell.length_c   1.000
_cell.angle_alpha   90.00
_cell.angle_beta   90.00
_cell.angle_gamma   90.00
#
_symmetry.space_group_name_H-M   'P 1'
#
loop_
_entity.id
_entity.type
_entity.pdbx_description
1 polymer ?
#
loop_
_entity_poly.entity_id
_entity_poly.type
_entity_poly.pdbx_seq_one_letter_code
_entity_poly.pdbx_strand_id
1 'polypeptide(L)'
;MKTCAFTGHRPQHLPFGMNENDDRCVKLKEALKEQIINLIEAEDATHFITGMALGVDLYAAEIVLDLKARYPNITLESAIPCETQAVKWSMAQRERYYDIAAQCDKETTGNAAIRSRTSSPSVFSFRHTSSATSSHGIMPLSQ
;
A
#
# COMPACT_ATOMS: atom_id res chain seq x y z
N MET A 1 7.63 1.23 -18.27
CA MET A 1 7.61 1.45 -16.79
C MET A 1 6.24 1.88 -16.35
N LYS A 2 5.68 1.20 -15.36
CA LYS A 2 4.37 1.54 -14.81
C LYS A 2 4.47 1.99 -13.37
N THR A 3 3.61 2.92 -12.99
CA THR A 3 3.45 3.40 -11.64
C THR A 3 2.14 2.84 -11.07
N CYS A 4 2.21 2.29 -9.87
CA CYS A 4 1.08 1.68 -9.18
C CYS A 4 0.82 2.43 -7.88
N ALA A 5 -0.38 2.97 -7.71
CA ALA A 5 -0.81 3.56 -6.46
C ALA A 5 -1.76 2.61 -5.74
N PHE A 6 -1.57 2.44 -4.44
CA PHE A 6 -2.42 1.58 -3.64
C PHE A 6 -3.54 2.37 -2.99
N THR A 7 -4.74 1.79 -3.02
CA THR A 7 -5.84 2.20 -2.17
C THR A 7 -6.41 0.94 -1.53
N GLY A 8 -6.75 1.00 -0.26
CA GLY A 8 -7.26 -0.17 0.43
C GLY A 8 -7.99 0.18 1.73
N HIS A 9 -8.54 -0.83 2.36
CA HIS A 9 -9.33 -0.66 3.57
C HIS A 9 -8.45 -0.29 4.77
N ARG A 10 -8.96 0.62 5.59
CA ARG A 10 -8.42 0.91 6.91
C ARG A 10 -8.87 -0.16 7.90
N PRO A 11 -8.22 -0.28 9.08
CA PRO A 11 -8.53 -1.35 10.03
C PRO A 11 -10.00 -1.46 10.40
N GLN A 12 -10.72 -0.34 10.52
CA GLN A 12 -12.14 -0.36 10.87
C GLN A 12 -13.03 -1.03 9.83
N HIS A 13 -12.54 -1.18 8.61
CA HIS A 13 -13.25 -1.83 7.51
C HIS A 13 -12.72 -3.25 7.22
N LEU A 14 -11.79 -3.72 8.02
CA LEU A 14 -11.23 -5.07 7.90
C LEU A 14 -11.85 -5.98 8.96
N PRO A 15 -12.16 -7.25 8.63
CA PRO A 15 -12.81 -8.16 9.57
C PRO A 15 -11.96 -8.49 10.80
N PHE A 16 -10.64 -8.36 10.69
CA PHE A 16 -9.69 -8.60 11.79
C PHE A 16 -9.25 -7.30 12.49
N GLY A 17 -9.70 -6.12 12.01
CA GLY A 17 -9.33 -4.82 12.58
C GLY A 17 -7.83 -4.61 12.64
N MET A 18 -7.30 -4.40 13.84
CA MET A 18 -5.88 -4.17 14.09
C MET A 18 -5.08 -5.45 14.39
N ASN A 19 -5.75 -6.61 14.46
CA ASN A 19 -5.09 -7.87 14.80
C ASN A 19 -4.41 -8.49 13.57
N GLU A 20 -3.15 -8.14 13.35
CA GLU A 20 -2.38 -8.64 12.22
C GLU A 20 -1.93 -10.11 12.38
N ASN A 21 -2.11 -10.69 13.55
CA ASN A 21 -1.85 -12.12 13.78
C ASN A 21 -3.05 -12.99 13.40
N ASP A 22 -4.20 -12.41 13.11
CA ASP A 22 -5.36 -13.12 12.61
C ASP A 22 -5.03 -13.78 11.27
N ASP A 23 -5.45 -15.02 11.07
CA ASP A 23 -5.19 -15.76 9.82
C ASP A 23 -5.71 -15.03 8.59
N ARG A 24 -6.81 -14.30 8.74
CA ARG A 24 -7.38 -13.50 7.65
C ARG A 24 -6.45 -12.37 7.23
N CYS A 25 -5.73 -11.76 8.17
CA CYS A 25 -4.74 -10.74 7.86
C CYS A 25 -3.52 -11.35 7.16
N VAL A 26 -3.05 -12.48 7.65
CA VAL A 26 -1.92 -13.20 7.03
C VAL A 26 -2.26 -13.55 5.58
N LYS A 27 -3.45 -14.07 5.32
CA LYS A 27 -3.91 -14.40 3.98
C LYS A 27 -4.06 -13.16 3.10
N LEU A 28 -4.55 -12.06 3.65
CA LEU A 28 -4.65 -10.80 2.93
C LEU A 28 -3.28 -10.30 2.47
N LYS A 29 -2.30 -10.34 3.38
CA LYS A 29 -0.92 -9.94 3.06
C LYS A 29 -0.29 -10.85 2.00
N GLU A 30 -0.51 -12.14 2.08
CA GLU A 30 -0.03 -13.10 1.07
C GLU A 30 -0.64 -12.80 -0.30
N ALA A 31 -1.94 -12.59 -0.36
CA ALA A 31 -2.62 -12.24 -1.61
C ALA A 31 -2.13 -10.91 -2.17
N LEU A 32 -1.93 -9.92 -1.31
CA LEU A 32 -1.40 -8.62 -1.69
C LEU A 32 0.01 -8.75 -2.25
N LYS A 33 0.86 -9.53 -1.61
CA LYS A 33 2.23 -9.79 -2.08
C LYS A 33 2.24 -10.46 -3.46
N GLU A 34 1.39 -11.46 -3.67
CA GLU A 34 1.28 -12.11 -4.97
C GLU A 34 0.86 -11.14 -6.07
N GLN A 35 -0.09 -10.27 -5.78
CA GLN A 35 -0.54 -9.25 -6.74
C GLN A 35 0.56 -8.24 -7.05
N ILE A 36 1.32 -7.81 -6.04
CA ILE A 36 2.45 -6.89 -6.26
C ILE A 36 3.53 -7.55 -7.10
N ILE A 37 3.87 -8.80 -6.83
CA ILE A 37 4.85 -9.55 -7.63
C ILE A 37 4.37 -9.66 -9.08
N ASN A 38 3.09 -9.96 -9.29
CA ASN A 38 2.51 -10.02 -10.63
C ASN A 38 2.62 -8.67 -11.36
N LEU A 39 2.35 -7.57 -10.67
CA LEU A 39 2.50 -6.24 -11.25
C LEU A 39 3.95 -5.96 -11.67
N ILE A 40 4.92 -6.40 -10.87
CA ILE A 40 6.34 -6.23 -11.19
C ILE A 40 6.74 -7.09 -12.39
N GLU A 41 6.40 -8.37 -12.37
CA GLU A 41 6.88 -9.33 -13.35
C GLU A 41 6.10 -9.34 -14.67
N ALA A 42 4.77 -9.21 -14.61
CA ALA A 42 3.91 -9.27 -15.79
C ALA A 42 3.56 -7.89 -16.36
N GLU A 43 3.46 -6.88 -15.51
CA GLU A 43 3.00 -5.54 -15.91
C GLU A 43 4.13 -4.49 -15.94
N ASP A 44 5.35 -4.89 -15.62
CA ASP A 44 6.53 -4.02 -15.60
C ASP A 44 6.35 -2.81 -14.65
N ALA A 45 5.70 -3.00 -13.52
CA ALA A 45 5.56 -1.96 -12.51
C ALA A 45 6.90 -1.74 -11.79
N THR A 46 7.35 -0.49 -11.74
CA THR A 46 8.64 -0.13 -11.13
C THR A 46 8.50 0.90 -10.03
N HIS A 47 7.42 1.66 -9.98
CA HIS A 47 7.19 2.67 -8.96
C HIS A 47 5.87 2.44 -8.26
N PHE A 48 5.90 2.39 -6.94
CA PHE A 48 4.72 2.15 -6.10
C PHE A 48 4.47 3.35 -5.20
N ILE A 49 3.21 3.71 -5.04
CA ILE A 49 2.80 4.86 -4.23
C ILE A 49 1.85 4.38 -3.15
N THR A 50 2.15 4.70 -1.90
CA THR A 50 1.30 4.42 -0.74
C THR A 50 0.86 5.70 -0.07
N GLY A 51 -0.41 5.74 0.38
CA GLY A 51 -0.92 6.86 1.16
C GLY A 51 -0.52 6.83 2.64
N MET A 52 0.15 5.78 3.07
CA MET A 52 0.64 5.63 4.45
C MET A 52 -0.45 5.59 5.51
N ALA A 53 -1.69 5.31 5.14
CA ALA A 53 -2.77 5.12 6.09
C ALA A 53 -2.65 3.75 6.77
N LEU A 54 -3.16 3.64 7.99
CA LEU A 54 -3.24 2.35 8.66
C LEU A 54 -4.02 1.35 7.81
N GLY A 55 -3.67 0.08 7.92
CA GLY A 55 -4.28 -1.00 7.16
C GLY A 55 -3.51 -1.31 5.89
N VAL A 56 -4.23 -1.53 4.79
CA VAL A 56 -3.66 -2.04 3.54
C VAL A 56 -2.54 -1.14 2.99
N ASP A 57 -2.65 0.18 3.14
CA ASP A 57 -1.59 1.10 2.67
C ASP A 57 -0.23 0.78 3.31
N LEU A 58 -0.19 0.56 4.62
CA LEU A 58 1.05 0.20 5.32
C LEU A 58 1.49 -1.24 5.01
N TYR A 59 0.54 -2.17 4.88
CA TYR A 59 0.87 -3.55 4.50
C TYR A 59 1.54 -3.57 3.12
N ALA A 60 0.98 -2.85 2.16
CA ALA A 60 1.55 -2.75 0.82
C ALA A 60 2.94 -2.11 0.84
N ALA A 61 3.11 -1.05 1.61
CA ALA A 61 4.40 -0.37 1.74
C ALA A 61 5.49 -1.31 2.27
N GLU A 62 5.19 -2.04 3.33
CA GLU A 62 6.14 -2.99 3.91
C GLU A 62 6.48 -4.13 2.94
N ILE A 63 5.49 -4.62 2.21
CA ILE A 63 5.71 -5.67 1.20
C ILE A 63 6.62 -5.16 0.08
N VAL A 64 6.39 -3.96 -0.43
CA VAL A 64 7.25 -3.36 -1.46
C VAL A 64 8.68 -3.20 -0.95
N LEU A 65 8.87 -2.73 0.28
CA LEU A 65 10.20 -2.58 0.86
C LEU A 65 10.93 -3.93 0.97
N ASP A 66 10.22 -4.98 1.39
CA ASP A 66 10.81 -6.33 1.44
C ASP A 66 11.17 -6.85 0.05
N LEU A 67 10.34 -6.57 -0.94
CA LEU A 67 10.57 -7.01 -2.32
C LEU A 67 11.71 -6.27 -3.00
N LYS A 68 12.17 -5.13 -2.49
CA LYS A 68 13.31 -4.42 -3.07
C LYS A 68 14.60 -5.25 -3.05
N ALA A 69 14.75 -6.16 -2.10
CA ALA A 69 15.91 -7.07 -2.07
C ALA A 69 15.93 -8.00 -3.27
N ARG A 70 14.75 -8.43 -3.73
CA ARG A 70 14.58 -9.32 -4.89
C ARG A 70 14.47 -8.54 -6.21
N TYR A 71 13.89 -7.35 -6.15
CA TYR A 71 13.65 -6.48 -7.31
C TYR A 71 14.29 -5.11 -7.04
N PRO A 72 15.61 -4.95 -7.23
CA PRO A 72 16.31 -3.74 -6.80
C PRO A 72 15.92 -2.47 -7.57
N ASN A 73 15.22 -2.62 -8.69
CA ASN A 73 14.81 -1.48 -9.52
C ASN A 73 13.47 -0.87 -9.12
N ILE A 74 12.74 -1.48 -8.18
CA ILE A 74 11.46 -0.92 -7.75
C ILE A 74 11.68 0.20 -6.73
N THR A 75 10.79 1.18 -6.74
CA THR A 75 10.82 2.33 -5.83
C THR A 75 9.49 2.49 -5.13
N LEU A 76 9.52 3.05 -3.94
CA LEU A 76 8.34 3.33 -3.14
C LEU A 76 8.26 4.82 -2.82
N GLU A 77 7.11 5.40 -3.09
CA GLU A 77 6.79 6.78 -2.75
C GLU A 77 5.75 6.80 -1.63
N SER A 78 6.02 7.57 -0.58
CA SER A 78 5.01 7.89 0.42
C SER A 78 4.29 9.18 0.00
N ALA A 79 3.00 9.07 -0.29
CA ALA A 79 2.16 10.20 -0.70
C ALA A 79 1.20 10.52 0.45
N ILE A 80 1.62 11.42 1.33
CA ILE A 80 0.92 11.73 2.57
C ILE A 80 -0.04 12.89 2.32
N PRO A 81 -1.37 12.66 2.40
CA PRO A 81 -2.34 13.71 2.08
C PRO A 81 -2.35 14.85 3.10
N CYS A 82 -1.92 14.57 4.34
CA CYS A 82 -1.91 15.53 5.42
C CYS A 82 -0.74 15.22 6.37
N GLU A 83 0.06 16.23 6.69
CA GLU A 83 1.20 16.09 7.59
C GLU A 83 0.83 15.59 8.99
N THR A 84 -0.41 15.84 9.41
CA THR A 84 -0.90 15.45 10.73
C THR A 84 -1.59 14.07 10.73
N GLN A 85 -1.48 13.31 9.64
CA GLN A 85 -2.18 12.02 9.51
C GLN A 85 -1.95 11.08 10.68
N ALA A 86 -0.72 11.00 11.18
CA ALA A 86 -0.33 10.06 12.23
C ALA A 86 -0.40 10.63 13.65
N VAL A 87 -0.81 11.89 13.82
CA VAL A 87 -0.73 12.59 15.12
C VAL A 87 -1.50 11.88 16.23
N LYS A 88 -2.66 11.31 15.91
CA LYS A 88 -3.53 10.64 16.88
C LYS A 88 -3.27 9.14 17.01
N TRP A 89 -2.29 8.62 16.32
CA TRP A 89 -1.99 7.19 16.36
C TRP A 89 -1.20 6.84 17.62
N SER A 90 -1.22 5.56 17.99
CA SER A 90 -0.41 5.06 19.09
C SER A 90 1.09 5.24 18.81
N MET A 91 1.91 5.16 19.86
CA MET A 91 3.36 5.25 19.71
C MET A 91 3.90 4.17 18.77
N ALA A 92 3.44 2.93 18.93
CA ALA A 92 3.88 1.82 18.08
C ALA A 92 3.49 2.04 16.61
N GLN A 93 2.28 2.54 16.36
CA GLN A 93 1.83 2.86 15.00
C GLN A 93 2.66 3.97 14.37
N ARG A 94 2.99 5.01 15.16
CA ARG A 94 3.81 6.13 14.67
C ARG A 94 5.25 5.69 14.38
N GLU A 95 5.83 4.85 15.23
CA GLU A 95 7.17 4.30 15.01
C GLU A 95 7.21 3.50 13.70
N ARG A 96 6.24 2.62 13.49
CA ARG A 96 6.11 1.85 12.25
C ARG A 96 6.00 2.77 11.03
N TYR A 97 5.17 3.78 11.12
CA TYR A 97 4.98 4.79 10.07
C TYR A 97 6.29 5.50 9.72
N TYR A 98 7.02 5.98 10.72
CA TYR A 98 8.27 6.69 10.48
C TYR A 98 9.37 5.77 9.96
N ASP A 99 9.42 4.52 10.41
CA ASP A 99 10.38 3.53 9.89
C ASP A 99 10.14 3.27 8.40
N ILE A 100 8.88 3.13 8.00
CA ILE A 100 8.53 2.95 6.59
C ILE A 100 8.86 4.22 5.79
N ALA A 101 8.47 5.38 6.29
CA ALA A 101 8.72 6.65 5.62
C ALA A 101 10.21 6.90 5.38
N ALA A 102 11.04 6.53 6.35
CA ALA A 102 12.49 6.68 6.24
C ALA A 102 13.12 5.81 5.14
N GLN A 103 12.46 4.72 4.77
CA GLN A 103 12.93 3.80 3.74
C GLN A 103 12.35 4.09 2.36
N CYS A 104 11.41 5.03 2.25
CA CYS A 104 10.82 5.40 0.96
C CYS A 104 11.84 6.16 0.11
N ASP A 105 11.76 5.92 -1.20
CA ASP A 105 12.64 6.57 -2.17
C ASP A 105 12.20 8.00 -2.47
N LYS A 106 10.92 8.30 -2.26
CA LYS A 106 10.33 9.63 -2.50
C LYS A 106 9.22 9.89 -1.49
N GLU A 107 9.07 11.14 -1.08
CA GLU A 107 7.99 11.59 -0.22
C GLU A 107 7.29 12.79 -0.85
N THR A 108 5.95 12.76 -0.89
CA THR A 108 5.11 13.87 -1.31
C THR A 108 4.05 14.12 -0.25
N THR A 109 3.67 15.39 -0.06
CA THR A 109 2.68 15.78 0.94
C THR A 109 1.63 16.71 0.36
N GLY A 110 0.44 16.74 0.97
CA GLY A 110 -0.64 17.65 0.62
C GLY A 110 -1.11 17.48 -0.82
N ASN A 111 -1.26 18.60 -1.53
CA ASN A 111 -1.73 18.60 -2.92
C ASN A 111 -0.79 17.85 -3.87
N ALA A 112 0.52 17.90 -3.61
CA ALA A 112 1.49 17.15 -4.40
C ALA A 112 1.27 15.64 -4.28
N ALA A 113 0.93 15.16 -3.08
CA ALA A 113 0.61 13.75 -2.85
C ALA A 113 -0.65 13.33 -3.61
N ILE A 114 -1.69 14.17 -3.58
CA ILE A 114 -2.94 13.92 -4.32
C ILE A 114 -2.65 13.84 -5.82
N ARG A 115 -1.88 14.78 -6.36
CA ARG A 115 -1.51 14.79 -7.78
C ARG A 115 -0.69 13.56 -8.15
N SER A 116 0.26 13.17 -7.33
CA SER A 116 1.09 11.99 -7.58
C SER A 116 0.25 10.72 -7.72
N ARG A 117 -0.76 10.56 -6.85
CA ARG A 117 -1.64 9.39 -6.87
C ARG A 117 -2.61 9.41 -8.04
N THR A 118 -3.14 10.57 -8.39
CA THR A 118 -4.20 10.69 -9.42
C THR A 118 -3.69 10.84 -10.83
N SER A 119 -2.47 11.36 -11.02
CA SER A 119 -1.88 11.53 -12.35
C SER A 119 -1.07 10.33 -12.82
N SER A 120 -0.97 9.29 -12.00
CA SER A 120 -0.30 8.05 -12.40
C SER A 120 -1.06 7.39 -13.55
N PRO A 121 -0.36 6.96 -14.63
CA PRO A 121 -1.02 6.33 -15.78
C PRO A 121 -1.68 4.99 -15.43
N SER A 122 -1.27 4.37 -14.33
CA SER A 122 -1.87 3.12 -13.85
C SER A 122 -2.09 3.21 -12.35
N VAL A 123 -3.34 3.32 -11.94
CA VAL A 123 -3.74 3.32 -10.54
C VAL A 123 -4.51 2.03 -10.27
N PHE A 124 -4.07 1.25 -9.30
CA PHE A 124 -4.70 0.01 -8.92
C PHE A 124 -5.28 0.11 -7.51
N SER A 125 -6.48 -0.41 -7.35
CA SER A 125 -7.15 -0.47 -6.05
C SER A 125 -7.19 -1.91 -5.57
N PHE A 126 -6.67 -2.16 -4.39
CA PHE A 126 -6.81 -3.46 -3.74
C PHE A 126 -8.04 -3.44 -2.85
N ARG A 127 -8.98 -4.33 -3.13
CA ARG A 127 -10.21 -4.47 -2.35
C ARG A 127 -10.28 -5.85 -1.75
N HIS A 128 -10.52 -5.90 -0.46
CA HIS A 128 -10.86 -7.12 0.22
C HIS A 128 -12.37 -7.31 0.12
N THR A 129 -12.80 -8.37 -0.55
CA THR A 129 -14.22 -8.72 -0.57
C THR A 129 -14.50 -9.63 0.61
N SER A 130 -15.52 -9.28 1.38
CA SER A 130 -15.94 -10.06 2.56
C SER A 130 -16.69 -11.34 2.20
N SER A 131 -16.82 -11.66 0.92
CA SER A 131 -17.46 -12.91 0.51
C SER A 131 -16.53 -14.09 0.78
N ALA A 132 -17.11 -15.21 1.18
CA ALA A 132 -16.40 -16.44 1.51
C ALA A 132 -15.57 -17.02 0.35
N THR A 133 -15.64 -16.45 -0.81
CA THR A 133 -14.91 -16.85 -2.02
C THR A 133 -13.61 -16.10 -2.23
N SER A 134 -13.11 -15.42 -1.23
CA SER A 134 -11.72 -14.87 -1.18
C SER A 134 -11.19 -14.25 -2.48
N SER A 135 -12.04 -13.61 -3.27
CA SER A 135 -11.56 -12.89 -4.44
C SER A 135 -10.95 -11.56 -4.00
N HIS A 136 -9.65 -11.61 -3.74
CA HIS A 136 -8.86 -10.39 -3.58
C HIS A 136 -8.40 -9.97 -4.97
N GLY A 137 -8.60 -8.71 -5.33
CA GLY A 137 -8.20 -8.24 -6.64
C GLY A 137 -7.63 -6.85 -6.60
N ILE A 138 -6.62 -6.62 -7.42
CA ILE A 138 -6.17 -5.29 -7.76
C ILE A 138 -6.88 -4.92 -9.04
N MET A 139 -7.69 -3.86 -8.99
CA MET A 139 -8.46 -3.42 -10.14
C MET A 139 -7.94 -2.06 -10.59
N PRO A 140 -7.82 -1.85 -11.92
CA PRO A 140 -7.49 -0.51 -12.40
C PRO A 140 -8.62 0.44 -12.01
N LEU A 141 -8.25 1.60 -11.47
CA LEU A 141 -9.23 2.66 -11.24
C LEU A 141 -9.56 3.28 -12.59
N SER A 142 -10.84 3.31 -12.92
CA SER A 142 -11.30 3.99 -14.11
C SER A 142 -10.97 5.47 -14.00
N GLN A 143 -10.35 6.00 -15.02
CA GLN A 143 -10.06 7.42 -15.13
C GLN A 143 -11.33 8.21 -15.43
#